data_806c9570481470f702bb54fd2a88f627
#
_entry.id   806c9570481470f702bb54fd2a88f627
#
_cell.length_a   1.000
_cell.length_b   1.000
_cell.length_c   1.000
_cell.angle_alpha   90.00
_cell.angle_beta   90.00
_cell.angle_gamma   90.00
#
_symmetry.space_group_name_H-M   'P 1'
#
loop_
_entity.id
_entity.type
_entity.pdbx_description
1 polymer ?
#
loop_
_entity_poly.entity_id
_entity_poly.type
_entity_poly.pdbx_seq_one_letter_code
_entity_poly.pdbx_strand_id
1 'polypeptide(L)' 'MNLKQIRNEKGITLVQLHEMTGIPKRTIEDIQRRGDCVVSNAIKLADALGVTLDELCRDKTDVTE' A
#
# COMPACT_ATOMS: atom_id res chain seq x y z
N MET A 1 6.33 -5.10 1.23
CA MET A 1 5.23 -4.43 0.52
C MET A 1 5.75 -3.14 -0.11
N ASN A 2 5.31 -2.83 -1.32
CA ASN A 2 5.81 -1.67 -2.06
C ASN A 2 4.95 -0.42 -1.94
N LEU A 3 4.26 -0.27 -0.86
CA LEU A 3 3.28 0.81 -0.75
C LEU A 3 3.88 2.20 -0.96
N LYS A 4 4.97 2.49 -0.26
CA LYS A 4 5.57 3.81 -0.36
C LYS A 4 6.09 4.08 -1.77
N GLN A 5 6.73 3.09 -2.37
CA GLN A 5 7.29 3.24 -3.70
C GLN A 5 6.18 3.47 -4.73
N ILE A 6 5.13 2.66 -4.69
CA ILE A 6 4.04 2.79 -5.63
C ILE A 6 3.34 4.13 -5.45
N ARG A 7 3.11 4.53 -4.21
CA ARG A 7 2.47 5.80 -3.91
C ARG A 7 3.29 6.97 -4.48
N ASN A 8 4.60 6.92 -4.28
CA ASN A 8 5.47 7.98 -4.79
C ASN A 8 5.49 8.02 -6.32
N GLU A 9 5.52 6.87 -6.94
CA GLU A 9 5.51 6.81 -8.39
C GLU A 9 4.24 7.40 -8.98
N LYS A 10 3.14 7.27 -8.27
CA LYS A 10 1.86 7.79 -8.76
C LYS A 10 1.56 9.18 -8.24
N GLY A 11 2.45 9.74 -7.45
CA GLY A 11 2.25 11.09 -6.94
C GLY A 11 1.12 11.21 -5.94
N ILE A 12 0.84 10.14 -5.21
CA ILE A 12 -0.27 10.14 -4.25
C ILE A 12 0.29 10.32 -2.85
N THR A 13 -0.22 11.30 -2.13
CA THR A 13 0.22 11.56 -0.76
C THR A 13 -0.51 10.65 0.21
N LEU A 14 -0.03 10.60 1.45
CA LEU A 14 -0.70 9.82 2.49
C LEU A 14 -2.11 10.32 2.73
N VAL A 15 -2.31 11.63 2.71
CA VAL A 15 -3.63 12.21 2.92
C VAL A 15 -4.57 11.78 1.81
N GLN A 16 -4.10 11.84 0.57
CA GLN A 16 -4.92 11.43 -0.56
C GLN A 16 -5.29 9.95 -0.45
N LEU A 17 -4.33 9.12 -0.09
CA LEU A 17 -4.58 7.70 0.03
C LEU A 17 -5.56 7.41 1.14
N HIS A 18 -5.45 8.12 2.26
CA HIS A 18 -6.40 8.01 3.35
C HIS A 18 -7.82 8.34 2.87
N GLU A 19 -7.95 9.40 2.10
CA GLU A 19 -9.26 9.83 1.61
C GLU A 19 -9.82 8.84 0.60
N MET A 20 -8.96 8.25 -0.21
CA MET A 20 -9.40 7.32 -1.23
C MET A 20 -9.82 5.98 -0.66
N THR A 21 -9.17 5.55 0.40
CA THR A 21 -9.41 4.22 0.96
C THR A 21 -10.25 4.21 2.20
N GLY A 22 -10.32 5.32 2.91
CA GLY A 22 -11.00 5.37 4.20
C GLY A 22 -10.17 4.77 5.33
N ILE A 23 -8.93 4.35 5.05
CA ILE A 23 -8.07 3.80 6.09
C ILE A 23 -7.44 4.94 6.84
N PRO A 24 -7.40 4.91 8.16
CA PRO A 24 -6.78 6.00 8.92
C PRO A 24 -5.35 6.24 8.48
N LYS A 25 -4.96 7.50 8.40
CA LYS A 25 -3.63 7.87 7.96
C LYS A 25 -2.55 7.20 8.80
N ARG A 26 -2.77 7.14 10.11
CA ARG A 26 -1.83 6.47 11.01
C ARG A 26 -1.66 5.01 10.64
N THR A 27 -2.75 4.35 10.27
CA THR A 27 -2.69 2.96 9.88
C THR A 27 -1.90 2.79 8.60
N ILE A 28 -2.08 3.70 7.65
CA ILE A 28 -1.31 3.64 6.40
C ILE A 28 0.17 3.81 6.67
N GLU A 29 0.52 4.76 7.54
CA GLU A 29 1.92 4.96 7.90
C GLU A 29 2.51 3.71 8.56
N ASP A 30 1.72 3.07 9.40
CA ASP A 30 2.16 1.87 10.07
C ASP A 30 2.37 0.74 9.07
N ILE A 31 1.47 0.62 8.11
CA ILE A 31 1.60 -0.37 7.04
C ILE A 31 2.89 -0.14 6.25
N GLN A 32 3.17 1.11 5.90
CA GLN A 32 4.39 1.43 5.18
C GLN A 32 5.63 1.04 5.97
N ARG A 33 5.61 1.33 7.27
CA ARG A 33 6.77 1.07 8.10
C ARG A 33 6.98 -0.42 8.33
N ARG A 34 5.91 -1.15 8.59
CA ARG A 34 6.00 -2.58 8.85
C ARG A 34 6.11 -3.41 7.60
N GLY A 35 5.57 -2.92 6.52
CA GLY A 35 5.52 -3.66 5.29
C GLY A 35 4.50 -4.78 5.31
N ASP A 36 3.45 -4.64 6.11
CA ASP A 36 2.46 -5.69 6.28
C ASP A 36 1.10 -5.09 6.63
N CYS A 37 0.04 -5.76 6.26
CA CYS A 37 -1.30 -5.30 6.61
C CYS A 37 -2.28 -6.45 6.43
N VAL A 38 -3.50 -6.25 6.94
CA VAL A 38 -4.54 -7.27 6.77
C VAL A 38 -5.01 -7.25 5.32
N VAL A 39 -5.55 -8.37 4.87
CA VAL A 39 -5.97 -8.53 3.47
C VAL A 39 -6.97 -7.47 3.04
N SER A 40 -7.94 -7.15 3.88
CA SER A 40 -8.95 -6.17 3.51
C SER A 40 -8.34 -4.81 3.23
N ASN A 41 -7.34 -4.41 4.01
CA ASN A 41 -6.66 -3.14 3.77
C ASN A 41 -5.80 -3.22 2.52
N ALA A 42 -5.18 -4.37 2.27
CA ALA A 42 -4.37 -4.55 1.07
C ALA A 42 -5.23 -4.38 -0.19
N ILE A 43 -6.43 -4.94 -0.17
CA ILE A 43 -7.34 -4.81 -1.29
C ILE A 43 -7.71 -3.35 -1.53
N LYS A 44 -8.02 -2.63 -0.46
CA LYS A 44 -8.39 -1.23 -0.58
C LYS A 44 -7.23 -0.40 -1.13
N LEU A 45 -6.03 -0.67 -0.65
CA LEU A 45 -4.85 0.06 -1.10
C LEU A 45 -4.55 -0.23 -2.57
N ALA A 46 -4.59 -1.49 -2.97
CA ALA A 46 -4.33 -1.86 -4.35
C ALA A 46 -5.35 -1.22 -5.28
N ASP A 47 -6.62 -1.22 -4.86
CA ASP A 47 -7.69 -0.65 -5.65
C ASP A 47 -7.47 0.86 -5.82
N ALA A 48 -7.16 1.54 -4.75
CA ALA A 48 -6.95 2.99 -4.78
C ALA A 48 -5.74 3.36 -5.62
N LEU A 49 -4.71 2.54 -5.58
CA LEU A 49 -3.49 2.80 -6.33
C LEU A 49 -3.56 2.29 -7.77
N GLY A 50 -4.58 1.54 -8.10
CA GLY A 50 -4.73 1.02 -9.46
C GLY A 50 -3.73 -0.06 -9.80
N VAL A 51 -3.33 -0.85 -8.81
CA VAL A 51 -2.39 -1.95 -9.03
C VAL A 51 -3.01 -3.23 -8.52
N THR A 52 -2.40 -4.36 -8.85
CA THR A 52 -2.89 -5.64 -8.36
C THR A 52 -2.33 -5.87 -6.96
N LEU A 53 -2.97 -6.79 -6.24
CA LEU A 53 -2.45 -7.18 -4.93
C LEU A 53 -1.05 -7.74 -5.06
N ASP A 54 -0.78 -8.47 -6.11
CA ASP A 54 0.53 -9.04 -6.32
C ASP A 54 1.58 -7.93 -6.45
N GLU A 55 1.27 -6.91 -7.22
CA GLU A 55 2.20 -5.80 -7.38
C GLU A 55 2.42 -5.05 -6.07
N LEU A 56 1.36 -4.86 -5.31
CA LEU A 56 1.46 -4.13 -4.06
C LEU A 56 2.26 -4.92 -3.03
N CYS A 57 2.02 -6.21 -2.94
CA CYS A 57 2.64 -7.02 -1.90
C CYS A 57 4.01 -7.56 -2.27
N ARG A 58 4.42 -7.44 -3.52
CA ARG A 58 5.70 -7.97 -3.92
C ARG A 58 6.82 -7.05 -3.45
N ASP A 59 7.86 -7.68 -2.90
CA ASP A 59 9.00 -6.93 -2.43
C ASP A 59 10.11 -7.05 -3.40
N LYS A 60 11.03 -6.10 -3.38
CA LYS A 60 12.15 -6.20 -4.23
C LYS A 60 13.00 -7.37 -3.89
N THR A 61 13.07 -7.73 -2.63
CA THR A 61 13.89 -8.83 -2.23
C THR A 61 13.05 -10.05 -2.13
N ASP A 62 12.07 -10.18 -2.88
CA ASP A 62 11.20 -11.25 -2.82
C ASP A 62 11.84 -12.54 -3.02
N VAL A 63 11.77 -13.42 -2.19
CA VAL A 63 12.43 -14.53 -2.30
C VAL A 63 11.56 -15.56 -2.46
N THR A 64 10.78 -15.82 -2.57
CA THR A 64 9.96 -16.75 -2.80
C THR A 64 10.24 -17.93 -2.47
N GLU A 65 10.07 -18.41 -2.14
CA GLU A 65 10.18 -19.55 -1.89
C GLU A 65 10.15 -20.22 -2.42
#